data_20ef4bddfdf5265f2f6065d80e621737
#
_entry.id   20ef4bddfdf5265f2f6065d80e621737
#
_cell.length_a   1.000
_cell.length_b   1.000
_cell.length_c   1.000
_cell.angle_alpha   90.00
_cell.angle_beta   90.00
_cell.angle_gamma   90.00
#
_symmetry.space_group_name_H-M   'P 1'
#
loop_
_entity.id
_entity.type
_entity.pdbx_description
1 polymer ?
#
loop_
_entity_poly.entity_id
_entity_poly.type
_entity_poly.pdbx_seq_one_letter_code
_entity_poly.pdbx_strand_id
1 'polypeptide(L)'
;MVRKILVPLDGSQLAEQVLPSLQAIAECRGAEIHLLSVAPVVDNAAAEVMLYPLYVYREQRADEDAERRRIETELRNYLQGVARGLEQAGAEVRCVVHFGSPADEILSYASQAAIELIAMCTHGRSGLARWAYGSVADRVLREASCPVLLVRAK
;
A
#
# COMPACT_ATOMS: atom_id res chain seq x y z
N MET A 1 -20.81 10.08 6.58
CA MET A 1 -19.93 10.67 5.56
C MET A 1 -18.54 10.09 5.81
N VAL A 2 -17.98 9.37 4.85
CA VAL A 2 -16.64 8.76 4.98
C VAL A 2 -15.59 9.87 4.96
N ARG A 3 -14.74 9.93 6.00
CA ARG A 3 -13.75 11.00 6.17
C ARG A 3 -12.32 10.51 5.95
N LYS A 4 -12.04 9.24 6.25
CA LYS A 4 -10.70 8.66 6.10
C LYS A 4 -10.74 7.46 5.17
N ILE A 5 -10.01 7.56 4.06
CA ILE A 5 -9.96 6.53 3.03
C ILE A 5 -8.53 6.04 2.89
N LEU A 6 -8.33 4.73 2.99
CA LEU A 6 -7.03 4.08 2.73
C LEU A 6 -7.00 3.55 1.31
N VAL A 7 -5.93 3.85 0.60
CA VAL A 7 -5.68 3.42 -0.78
C VAL A 7 -4.31 2.75 -0.84
N PRO A 8 -4.26 1.42 -0.80
CA PRO A 8 -3.02 0.69 -1.03
C PRO A 8 -2.60 0.76 -2.50
N LEU A 9 -1.35 1.14 -2.75
CA LEU A 9 -0.75 1.26 -4.07
C LEU A 9 0.61 0.55 -4.09
N ASP A 10 0.85 -0.26 -5.11
CA ASP A 10 2.07 -1.04 -5.30
C ASP A 10 2.97 -0.54 -6.45
N GLY A 11 2.65 0.63 -7.01
CA GLY A 11 3.33 1.21 -8.17
C GLY A 11 2.85 0.67 -9.52
N SER A 12 1.90 -0.26 -9.53
CA SER A 12 1.34 -0.78 -10.78
C SER A 12 0.25 0.14 -11.35
N GLN A 13 0.16 0.21 -12.68
CA GLN A 13 -0.95 0.90 -13.36
C GLN A 13 -2.31 0.29 -12.99
N LEU A 14 -2.32 -1.00 -12.65
CA LEU A 14 -3.52 -1.68 -12.20
C LEU A 14 -4.05 -1.10 -10.90
N ALA A 15 -3.18 -0.96 -9.88
CA ALA A 15 -3.57 -0.39 -8.59
C ALA A 15 -4.08 1.04 -8.75
N GLU A 16 -3.50 1.82 -9.65
CA GLU A 16 -3.88 3.21 -9.90
C GLU A 16 -5.27 3.36 -10.55
N GLN A 17 -5.87 2.31 -11.10
CA GLN A 17 -7.23 2.38 -11.66
C GLN A 17 -8.32 2.65 -10.60
N VAL A 18 -7.99 2.59 -9.31
CA VAL A 18 -8.88 3.04 -8.24
C VAL A 18 -9.00 4.57 -8.18
N LEU A 19 -7.99 5.32 -8.63
CA LEU A 19 -7.89 6.76 -8.45
C LEU A 19 -9.05 7.57 -9.06
N PRO A 20 -9.55 7.29 -10.28
CA PRO A 20 -10.72 8.00 -10.81
C PRO A 20 -11.96 7.86 -9.95
N SER A 21 -12.16 6.69 -9.33
CA SER A 21 -13.30 6.46 -8.42
C SER A 21 -13.14 7.25 -7.12
N LEU A 22 -11.90 7.46 -6.68
CA LEU A 22 -11.59 8.27 -5.49
C LEU A 22 -11.82 9.75 -5.73
N GLN A 23 -11.50 10.26 -6.91
CA GLN A 23 -11.77 11.66 -7.25
C GLN A 23 -13.26 11.98 -7.13
N ALA A 24 -14.12 11.12 -7.64
CA ALA A 24 -15.58 11.28 -7.50
C ALA A 24 -16.03 11.25 -6.02
N ILE A 25 -15.36 10.51 -5.15
CA ILE A 25 -15.65 10.47 -3.71
C ILE A 25 -15.04 11.69 -3.00
N ALA A 26 -13.83 12.11 -3.38
CA ALA A 26 -13.12 13.26 -2.81
C ALA A 26 -13.81 14.61 -3.12
N GLU A 27 -14.45 14.72 -4.28
CA GLU A 27 -15.31 15.88 -4.63
C GLU A 27 -16.46 16.08 -3.63
N CYS A 28 -16.80 15.07 -2.83
CA CYS A 28 -17.73 15.16 -1.71
C CYS A 28 -17.16 15.88 -0.46
N ARG A 29 -16.12 16.67 -0.61
CA ARG A 29 -15.49 17.61 0.36
C ARG A 29 -15.09 17.03 1.72
N GLY A 30 -13.78 17.06 1.99
CA GLY A 30 -13.20 16.88 3.32
C GLY A 30 -12.85 15.44 3.67
N ALA A 31 -12.63 14.56 2.68
CA ALA A 31 -12.05 13.26 2.91
C ALA A 31 -10.51 13.37 2.99
N GLU A 32 -9.91 12.78 4.01
CA GLU A 32 -8.48 12.55 4.13
C GLU A 32 -8.14 11.23 3.44
N ILE A 33 -7.28 11.27 2.42
CA ILE A 33 -6.86 10.09 1.65
C ILE A 33 -5.48 9.65 2.11
N HIS A 34 -5.37 8.44 2.61
CA HIS A 34 -4.11 7.81 2.99
C HIS A 34 -3.64 6.91 1.87
N LEU A 35 -2.59 7.30 1.15
CA LEU A 35 -1.92 6.46 0.16
C LEU A 35 -0.85 5.62 0.88
N LEU A 36 -0.97 4.30 0.82
CA LEU A 36 -0.07 3.37 1.46
C LEU A 36 0.64 2.49 0.44
N SER A 37 1.96 2.50 0.44
CA SER A 37 2.78 1.48 -0.23
C SER A 37 3.44 0.57 0.80
N VAL A 38 3.45 -0.73 0.53
CA VAL A 38 4.10 -1.72 1.37
C VAL A 38 5.21 -2.41 0.58
N ALA A 39 6.45 -2.23 1.02
CA ALA A 39 7.60 -2.95 0.50
C ALA A 39 7.78 -4.28 1.24
N PRO A 40 8.16 -5.37 0.55
CA PRO A 40 8.48 -6.62 1.23
C PRO A 40 9.72 -6.43 2.12
N VAL A 41 9.71 -7.05 3.30
CA VAL A 41 10.93 -7.21 4.10
C VAL A 41 11.74 -8.31 3.43
N VAL A 42 12.95 -7.97 2.99
CA VAL A 42 13.93 -8.99 2.58
C VAL A 42 14.51 -9.56 3.88
N ASP A 43 13.88 -10.61 4.38
CA ASP A 43 14.29 -11.28 5.61
C ASP A 43 15.41 -12.30 5.28
N ASN A 44 16.61 -11.80 5.02
CA ASN A 44 17.80 -12.64 4.95
C ASN A 44 18.35 -13.01 6.34
N ALA A 45 17.75 -12.46 7.40
CA ALA A 45 18.28 -12.56 8.76
C ALA A 45 18.12 -13.94 9.42
N ALA A 46 17.21 -14.78 8.96
CA ALA A 46 16.91 -16.04 9.66
C ALA A 46 17.84 -17.19 9.30
N ALA A 47 18.56 -17.14 8.17
CA ALA A 47 19.34 -18.26 7.66
C ALA A 47 20.85 -18.21 7.96
N GLU A 48 21.41 -17.05 8.30
CA GLU A 48 22.86 -16.85 8.26
C GLU A 48 23.56 -16.41 9.57
N VAL A 49 22.83 -16.21 10.65
CA VAL A 49 23.39 -15.70 11.92
C VAL A 49 24.49 -16.62 12.53
N MET A 50 24.63 -17.85 12.05
CA MET A 50 25.55 -18.83 12.65
C MET A 50 26.91 -18.94 11.97
N LEU A 51 27.21 -18.30 10.84
CA LEU A 51 28.37 -18.60 10.02
C LEU A 51 29.29 -17.42 9.64
N TYR A 52 28.91 -16.16 9.95
CA TYR A 52 29.75 -15.02 9.54
C TYR A 52 30.37 -14.24 10.69
N PRO A 53 31.62 -13.74 10.51
CA PRO A 53 32.27 -12.86 11.47
C PRO A 53 31.49 -11.56 11.69
N LEU A 54 31.55 -11.00 12.90
CA LEU A 54 30.77 -9.83 13.32
C LEU A 54 30.95 -8.58 12.43
N TYR A 55 32.09 -8.41 11.76
CA TYR A 55 32.33 -7.30 10.84
C TYR A 55 31.56 -7.44 9.53
N VAL A 56 31.42 -8.66 8.99
CA VAL A 56 30.60 -8.95 7.79
C VAL A 56 29.13 -8.68 8.08
N TYR A 57 28.66 -9.06 9.27
CA TYR A 57 27.31 -8.77 9.72
C TYR A 57 27.01 -7.26 9.82
N ARG A 58 27.98 -6.44 10.24
CA ARG A 58 27.81 -4.98 10.30
C ARG A 58 27.77 -4.34 8.92
N GLU A 59 28.59 -4.80 7.97
CA GLU A 59 28.57 -4.29 6.59
C GLU A 59 27.27 -4.67 5.88
N GLN A 60 26.83 -5.94 6.01
CA GLN A 60 25.55 -6.38 5.43
C GLN A 60 24.35 -5.59 5.98
N ARG A 61 24.31 -5.33 7.29
CA ARG A 61 23.25 -4.48 7.86
C ARG A 61 23.30 -3.03 7.38
N ALA A 62 24.47 -2.47 7.19
CA ALA A 62 24.61 -1.12 6.64
C ALA A 62 24.11 -1.05 5.21
N ASP A 63 24.35 -2.08 4.40
CA ASP A 63 23.85 -2.20 3.04
C ASP A 63 22.33 -2.42 3.00
N GLU A 64 21.79 -3.25 3.90
CA GLU A 64 20.34 -3.46 4.05
C GLU A 64 19.61 -2.17 4.47
N ASP A 65 20.17 -1.42 5.42
CA ASP A 65 19.62 -0.13 5.84
C ASP A 65 19.69 0.93 4.74
N ALA A 66 20.74 0.94 3.94
CA ALA A 66 20.87 1.84 2.79
C ALA A 66 19.85 1.49 1.70
N GLU A 67 19.67 0.21 1.38
CA GLU A 67 18.69 -0.27 0.42
C GLU A 67 17.26 -0.01 0.90
N ARG A 68 16.98 -0.24 2.18
CA ARG A 68 15.68 0.08 2.77
C ARG A 68 15.35 1.57 2.64
N ARG A 69 16.29 2.47 2.94
CA ARG A 69 16.10 3.92 2.78
C ARG A 69 15.89 4.31 1.32
N ARG A 70 16.58 3.66 0.40
CA ARG A 70 16.40 3.87 -1.03
C ARG A 70 15.00 3.49 -1.48
N ILE A 71 14.54 2.29 -1.14
CA ILE A 71 13.18 1.80 -1.44
C ILE A 71 12.12 2.72 -0.83
N GLU A 72 12.29 3.12 0.44
CA GLU A 72 11.38 4.05 1.10
C GLU A 72 11.29 5.38 0.35
N THR A 73 12.42 5.93 -0.07
CA THR A 73 12.48 7.19 -0.81
C THR A 73 11.80 7.08 -2.17
N GLU A 74 12.05 6.00 -2.91
CA GLU A 74 11.44 5.75 -4.22
C GLU A 74 9.91 5.62 -4.10
N LEU A 75 9.42 4.83 -3.14
CA LEU A 75 7.98 4.67 -2.89
C LEU A 75 7.33 5.97 -2.42
N ARG A 76 7.99 6.72 -1.55
CA ARG A 76 7.49 8.01 -1.08
C ARG A 76 7.37 9.02 -2.23
N ASN A 77 8.37 9.09 -3.11
CA ASN A 77 8.34 9.94 -4.31
C ASN A 77 7.21 9.54 -5.26
N TYR A 78 7.01 8.23 -5.45
CA TYR A 78 5.91 7.70 -6.24
C TYR A 78 4.55 8.14 -5.66
N LEU A 79 4.32 7.91 -4.36
CA LEU A 79 3.07 8.30 -3.70
C LEU A 79 2.83 9.81 -3.75
N GLN A 80 3.87 10.62 -3.59
CA GLN A 80 3.77 12.08 -3.73
C GLN A 80 3.39 12.50 -5.15
N GLY A 81 3.86 11.78 -6.16
CA GLY A 81 3.44 11.97 -7.55
C GLY A 81 1.93 11.77 -7.72
N VAL A 82 1.41 10.69 -7.17
CA VAL A 82 -0.03 10.38 -7.17
C VAL A 82 -0.83 11.40 -6.34
N ALA A 83 -0.32 11.77 -5.17
CA ALA A 83 -0.96 12.71 -4.25
C ALA A 83 -1.28 14.06 -4.89
N ARG A 84 -0.36 14.59 -5.70
CA ARG A 84 -0.56 15.89 -6.37
C ARG A 84 -1.85 15.97 -7.19
N GLY A 85 -2.21 14.89 -7.88
CA GLY A 85 -3.45 14.84 -8.65
C GLY A 85 -4.71 14.88 -7.76
N LEU A 86 -4.67 14.22 -6.63
CA LEU A 86 -5.76 14.21 -5.65
C LEU A 86 -5.87 15.53 -4.88
N GLU A 87 -4.72 16.13 -4.53
CA GLU A 87 -4.66 17.44 -3.86
C GLU A 87 -5.19 18.56 -4.77
N GLN A 88 -4.89 18.51 -6.08
CA GLN A 88 -5.46 19.42 -7.06
C GLN A 88 -6.98 19.31 -7.18
N ALA A 89 -7.53 18.12 -6.92
CA ALA A 89 -8.97 17.86 -6.83
C ALA A 89 -9.57 18.28 -5.47
N GLY A 90 -8.76 18.78 -4.53
CA GLY A 90 -9.19 19.31 -3.23
C GLY A 90 -9.20 18.30 -2.09
N ALA A 91 -8.56 17.14 -2.26
CA ALA A 91 -8.39 16.15 -1.18
C ALA A 91 -7.21 16.52 -0.26
N GLU A 92 -7.33 16.17 1.02
CA GLU A 92 -6.18 16.11 1.92
C GLU A 92 -5.51 14.74 1.77
N VAL A 93 -4.20 14.70 1.46
CA VAL A 93 -3.51 13.44 1.15
C VAL A 93 -2.35 13.19 2.10
N ARG A 94 -2.27 11.97 2.62
CA ARG A 94 -1.17 11.48 3.44
C ARG A 94 -0.47 10.32 2.74
N CYS A 95 0.84 10.41 2.53
CA CYS A 95 1.66 9.35 1.94
C CYS A 95 2.38 8.57 3.03
N VAL A 96 2.22 7.25 3.01
CA VAL A 96 2.76 6.32 4.01
C VAL A 96 3.47 5.17 3.31
N VAL A 97 4.66 4.82 3.79
CA VAL A 97 5.42 3.66 3.32
C VAL A 97 5.66 2.74 4.51
N HIS A 98 5.26 1.49 4.38
CA HIS A 98 5.52 0.43 5.35
C HIS A 98 6.37 -0.68 4.74
N PHE A 99 6.94 -1.51 5.60
CA PHE A 99 7.69 -2.70 5.22
C PHE A 99 7.07 -3.89 5.93
N GLY A 100 6.76 -4.94 5.18
CA GLY A 100 6.14 -6.13 5.72
C GLY A 100 5.32 -6.92 4.71
N SER A 101 4.39 -7.72 5.22
CA SER A 101 3.40 -8.41 4.40
C SER A 101 2.30 -7.42 3.98
N PRO A 102 2.03 -7.24 2.68
CA PRO A 102 1.10 -6.21 2.22
C PRO A 102 -0.28 -6.25 2.89
N ALA A 103 -0.90 -7.42 2.99
CA ALA A 103 -2.23 -7.54 3.60
C ALA A 103 -2.21 -7.22 5.10
N ASP A 104 -1.17 -7.68 5.83
CA ASP A 104 -1.03 -7.41 7.26
C ASP A 104 -0.84 -5.93 7.54
N GLU A 105 0.02 -5.26 6.76
CA GLU A 105 0.30 -3.84 6.92
C GLU A 105 -0.92 -2.98 6.57
N ILE A 106 -1.67 -3.34 5.53
CA ILE A 106 -2.92 -2.64 5.15
C ILE A 106 -3.95 -2.75 6.29
N LEU A 107 -4.17 -3.95 6.81
CA LEU A 107 -5.15 -4.19 7.88
C LEU A 107 -4.75 -3.52 9.20
N SER A 108 -3.47 -3.63 9.56
CA SER A 108 -2.91 -2.99 10.75
C SER A 108 -3.02 -1.46 10.67
N TYR A 109 -2.62 -0.87 9.55
CA TYR A 109 -2.72 0.57 9.34
C TYR A 109 -4.17 1.05 9.36
N ALA A 110 -5.08 0.33 8.70
CA ALA A 110 -6.49 0.68 8.68
C ALA A 110 -7.09 0.75 10.10
N SER A 111 -6.73 -0.20 10.95
CA SER A 111 -7.15 -0.21 12.35
C SER A 111 -6.53 0.94 13.16
N GLN A 112 -5.21 1.13 13.07
CA GLN A 112 -4.47 2.14 13.85
C GLN A 112 -4.84 3.58 13.48
N ALA A 113 -5.05 3.85 12.19
CA ALA A 113 -5.41 5.17 11.69
C ALA A 113 -6.93 5.45 11.73
N ALA A 114 -7.73 4.51 12.23
CA ALA A 114 -9.20 4.56 12.23
C ALA A 114 -9.75 4.86 10.83
N ILE A 115 -9.31 4.10 9.85
CA ILE A 115 -9.78 4.19 8.46
C ILE A 115 -11.23 3.75 8.38
N GLU A 116 -12.01 4.50 7.63
CA GLU A 116 -13.45 4.26 7.46
C GLU A 116 -13.80 3.54 6.15
N LEU A 117 -12.88 3.56 5.17
CA LEU A 117 -13.03 2.88 3.88
C LEU A 117 -11.66 2.49 3.34
N ILE A 118 -11.50 1.25 2.90
CA ILE A 118 -10.35 0.83 2.10
C ILE A 118 -10.80 0.78 0.64
N ALA A 119 -10.08 1.46 -0.27
CA ALA A 119 -10.35 1.42 -1.70
C ALA A 119 -9.19 0.78 -2.45
N MET A 120 -9.47 -0.28 -3.18
CA MET A 120 -8.46 -1.07 -3.90
C MET A 120 -8.93 -1.39 -5.32
N CYS A 121 -7.98 -1.66 -6.21
CA CYS A 121 -8.27 -2.24 -7.52
C CYS A 121 -8.07 -3.76 -7.48
N THR A 122 -8.87 -4.48 -8.26
CA THR A 122 -8.73 -5.92 -8.46
C THR A 122 -8.40 -6.22 -9.91
N HIS A 123 -7.73 -7.36 -10.16
CA HIS A 123 -7.48 -7.82 -11.52
C HIS A 123 -8.79 -7.99 -12.29
N GLY A 124 -8.84 -7.42 -13.49
CA GLY A 124 -9.88 -7.70 -14.46
C GLY A 124 -9.77 -9.12 -15.03
N ARG A 125 -10.59 -9.45 -16.01
CA ARG A 125 -10.86 -10.78 -16.59
C ARG A 125 -9.68 -11.55 -17.22
N SER A 126 -8.43 -11.15 -17.12
CA SER A 126 -7.31 -11.78 -17.81
C SER A 126 -6.66 -12.98 -17.12
N GLY A 127 -7.26 -13.51 -16.06
CA GLY A 127 -6.77 -14.70 -15.35
C GLY A 127 -7.82 -15.81 -15.32
N LEU A 128 -7.40 -17.04 -15.57
CA LEU A 128 -8.17 -18.30 -15.70
C LEU A 128 -9.06 -18.71 -14.51
N ALA A 129 -9.30 -17.87 -13.53
CA ALA A 129 -10.18 -18.17 -12.40
C ALA A 129 -11.28 -17.11 -12.25
N ARG A 130 -12.52 -17.53 -12.38
CA ARG A 130 -13.74 -16.72 -12.28
C ARG A 130 -13.91 -15.93 -10.97
N TRP A 131 -13.01 -16.05 -9.98
CA TRP A 131 -13.17 -15.56 -8.62
C TRP A 131 -11.89 -15.07 -7.92
N ALA A 132 -10.78 -14.86 -8.63
CA ALA A 132 -9.53 -14.47 -7.99
C ALA A 132 -9.39 -12.93 -7.92
N TYR A 133 -9.65 -12.36 -6.76
CA TYR A 133 -9.41 -10.93 -6.46
C TYR A 133 -7.92 -10.57 -6.31
N GLY A 134 -7.01 -11.53 -6.39
CA GLY A 134 -5.62 -11.40 -5.95
C GLY A 134 -5.48 -11.65 -4.44
N SER A 135 -4.36 -12.23 -4.02
CA SER A 135 -4.17 -12.70 -2.64
C SER A 135 -4.31 -11.58 -1.58
N VAL A 136 -3.79 -10.39 -1.90
CA VAL A 136 -3.87 -9.23 -0.98
C VAL A 136 -5.30 -8.71 -0.89
N ALA A 137 -5.96 -8.47 -2.02
CA ALA A 137 -7.33 -7.95 -2.04
C ALA A 137 -8.33 -8.93 -1.41
N ASP A 138 -8.19 -10.23 -1.66
CA ASP A 138 -9.02 -11.28 -1.07
C ASP A 138 -8.87 -11.32 0.46
N ARG A 139 -7.65 -11.24 0.95
CA ARG A 139 -7.40 -11.23 2.39
C ARG A 139 -7.90 -9.94 3.06
N VAL A 140 -7.66 -8.79 2.46
CA VAL A 140 -8.18 -7.51 2.97
C VAL A 140 -9.70 -7.52 3.00
N LEU A 141 -10.36 -8.03 1.95
CA LEU A 141 -11.81 -8.11 1.89
C LEU A 141 -12.41 -8.98 3.01
N ARG A 142 -11.73 -10.05 3.41
CA ARG A 142 -12.21 -10.96 4.46
C ARG A 142 -11.94 -10.46 5.88
N GLU A 143 -10.82 -9.76 6.09
CA GLU A 143 -10.32 -9.46 7.43
C GLU A 143 -10.46 -7.96 7.80
N ALA A 144 -10.83 -7.10 6.86
CA ALA A 144 -10.99 -5.67 7.15
C ALA A 144 -12.14 -5.43 8.14
N SER A 145 -11.87 -4.55 9.11
CA SER A 145 -12.88 -4.10 10.10
C SER A 145 -13.74 -2.93 9.60
N CYS A 146 -13.45 -2.41 8.41
CA CYS A 146 -14.20 -1.34 7.75
C CYS A 146 -14.64 -1.76 6.35
N PRO A 147 -15.59 -1.04 5.72
CA PRO A 147 -15.98 -1.27 4.34
C PRO A 147 -14.80 -1.27 3.37
N VAL A 148 -14.88 -2.12 2.35
CA VAL A 148 -13.88 -2.23 1.27
C VAL A 148 -14.54 -1.98 -0.07
N LEU A 149 -14.06 -0.97 -0.79
CA LEU A 149 -14.43 -0.69 -2.18
C LEU A 149 -13.45 -1.39 -3.11
N LEU A 150 -13.95 -2.36 -3.87
CA LEU A 150 -13.15 -3.01 -4.91
C LEU A 150 -13.54 -2.46 -6.28
N VAL A 151 -12.60 -1.78 -6.92
CA VAL A 151 -12.74 -1.30 -8.30
C VAL A 151 -12.18 -2.38 -9.23
N ARG A 152 -12.99 -2.77 -10.21
CA ARG A 152 -12.54 -3.73 -11.23
C ARG A 152 -11.67 -3.03 -12.25
N ALA A 153 -10.45 -3.52 -12.46
CA ALA A 153 -9.61 -3.08 -13.56
C ALA A 153 -10.28 -3.37 -14.93
N LYS A 154 -10.13 -2.43 -15.84
CA LYS A 154 -10.62 -2.54 -17.23
C LYS A 154 -9.58 -3.18 -18.12
#